data_08048b64977cc581e68d7fdbfd458be9
#
_entry.id   08048b64977cc581e68d7fdbfd458be9
#
_cell.length_a   1.000
_cell.length_b   1.000
_cell.length_c   1.000
_cell.angle_alpha   90.00
_cell.angle_beta   90.00
_cell.angle_gamma   90.00
#
_symmetry.space_group_name_H-M   'P 1'
#
loop_
_entity.id
_entity.type
_entity.pdbx_description
1 polymer ?
#
loop_
_entity_poly.entity_id
_entity_poly.type
_entity_poly.pdbx_seq_one_letter_code
_entity_poly.pdbx_strand_id
1 'polypeptide(L)'
;MAGTNLNLAAQNYLKGSFDKAHEDQYVYPVLNKHMVIGDRVEEVKTVQVFEFTIVDTDDPDIYAADPLMNWERSAAGQWVMSNALEVPTWHPIQEPMTYGYRYIITAKLTGPKLTEWLLRYG
;
A
#
# COMPACT_ATOMS: atom_id res chain seq x y z
N MET A 1 -11.86 -14.40 -0.16
CA MET A 1 -10.88 -13.75 -1.03
C MET A 1 -9.59 -14.51 -1.10
N ALA A 2 -8.98 -15.19 -0.48
CA ALA A 2 -7.66 -15.76 -0.66
C ALA A 2 -7.67 -16.99 -1.52
N GLY A 3 -6.72 -17.15 -2.39
CA GLY A 3 -6.46 -18.36 -3.10
C GLY A 3 -5.79 -19.40 -2.21
N THR A 4 -5.78 -20.63 -2.66
CA THR A 4 -5.14 -21.73 -1.94
C THR A 4 -3.72 -21.99 -2.43
N ASN A 5 -3.39 -21.50 -3.63
CA ASN A 5 -2.08 -21.64 -4.23
C ASN A 5 -1.32 -20.33 -4.05
N LEU A 6 -0.04 -20.38 -3.70
CA LEU A 6 0.74 -19.17 -3.41
C LEU A 6 0.75 -18.20 -4.61
N ASN A 7 1.02 -18.70 -5.83
CA ASN A 7 1.04 -17.83 -7.00
C ASN A 7 -0.34 -17.27 -7.29
N LEU A 8 -1.37 -18.11 -7.21
CA LEU A 8 -2.73 -17.67 -7.43
C LEU A 8 -3.18 -16.73 -6.33
N ALA A 9 -2.84 -17.05 -5.08
CA ALA A 9 -3.16 -16.18 -3.95
C ALA A 9 -2.50 -14.82 -4.10
N ALA A 10 -1.22 -14.77 -4.49
CA ALA A 10 -0.52 -13.53 -4.71
C ALA A 10 -1.20 -12.71 -5.81
N GLN A 11 -1.51 -13.32 -6.95
CA GLN A 11 -2.16 -12.61 -8.04
C GLN A 11 -3.54 -12.08 -7.66
N ASN A 12 -4.34 -12.93 -7.02
CA ASN A 12 -5.68 -12.52 -6.60
C ASN A 12 -5.64 -11.47 -5.51
N TYR A 13 -4.75 -11.64 -4.56
CA TYR A 13 -4.57 -10.70 -3.47
C TYR A 13 -4.13 -9.34 -4.01
N LEU A 14 -3.10 -9.34 -4.85
CA LEU A 14 -2.54 -8.10 -5.38
C LEU A 14 -3.51 -7.39 -6.32
N LYS A 15 -4.46 -8.11 -6.91
CA LYS A 15 -5.49 -7.50 -7.75
C LYS A 15 -6.76 -7.16 -7.00
N GLY A 16 -7.11 -7.95 -5.97
CA GLY A 16 -8.38 -7.81 -5.27
C GLY A 16 -8.33 -6.94 -4.05
N SER A 17 -7.26 -7.02 -3.27
CA SER A 17 -7.15 -6.30 -2.00
C SER A 17 -6.53 -4.92 -2.17
N PHE A 18 -5.44 -4.82 -2.93
CA PHE A 18 -4.90 -3.53 -3.31
C PHE A 18 -4.07 -3.69 -4.58
N ASP A 19 -3.94 -2.58 -5.29
CA ASP A 19 -3.41 -2.57 -6.64
C ASP A 19 -1.92 -2.23 -6.65
N LYS A 20 -1.22 -2.80 -7.63
CA LYS A 20 0.15 -2.39 -7.91
C LYS A 20 0.10 -1.04 -8.63
N ALA A 21 0.81 -0.05 -8.11
CA ALA A 21 0.88 1.26 -8.74
C ALA A 21 1.65 1.18 -10.05
N HIS A 22 1.21 1.95 -11.04
CA HIS A 22 1.99 2.15 -12.25
C HIS A 22 3.18 3.05 -11.93
N GLU A 23 4.32 2.84 -12.59
CA GLU A 23 5.52 3.63 -12.33
C GLU A 23 5.27 5.11 -12.49
N ASP A 24 4.50 5.49 -13.51
CA ASP A 24 4.20 6.89 -13.78
C ASP A 24 3.19 7.49 -12.81
N GLN A 25 2.55 6.68 -11.98
CA GLN A 25 1.60 7.14 -10.97
C GLN A 25 2.21 7.24 -9.58
N TYR A 26 3.39 6.68 -9.39
CA TYR A 26 4.02 6.68 -8.09
C TYR A 26 4.64 8.04 -7.81
N VAL A 27 4.20 8.66 -6.74
CA VAL A 27 4.77 9.91 -6.24
C VAL A 27 5.08 9.75 -4.77
N TYR A 28 6.34 9.85 -4.43
CA TYR A 28 6.82 9.73 -3.06
C TYR A 28 7.52 11.03 -2.68
N PRO A 29 7.39 11.50 -1.44
CA PRO A 29 6.81 10.83 -0.28
C PRO A 29 5.33 11.11 -0.06
N VAL A 30 4.82 12.26 -0.40
CA VAL A 30 3.42 12.63 -0.12
C VAL A 30 2.92 13.55 -1.21
N LEU A 31 1.75 13.27 -1.74
CA LEU A 31 1.09 14.12 -2.70
C LEU A 31 -0.23 14.62 -2.12
N ASN A 32 -0.40 15.94 -2.07
CA ASN A 32 -1.64 16.55 -1.64
C ASN A 32 -2.54 16.79 -2.84
N LYS A 33 -3.80 16.45 -2.72
CA LYS A 33 -4.79 16.82 -3.72
C LYS A 33 -6.14 16.99 -3.04
N HIS A 34 -7.11 17.53 -3.77
CA HIS A 34 -8.46 17.73 -3.27
C HIS A 34 -9.41 16.82 -4.01
N MET A 35 -10.37 16.29 -3.29
CA MET A 35 -11.43 15.45 -3.86
C MET A 35 -12.77 15.90 -3.31
N VAL A 36 -13.81 15.70 -4.10
CA VAL A 36 -15.17 15.91 -3.64
C VAL A 36 -15.62 14.64 -2.93
N ILE A 37 -15.96 14.77 -1.66
CA ILE A 37 -16.43 13.66 -0.83
C ILE A 37 -17.80 14.06 -0.28
N GLY A 38 -18.83 13.37 -0.77
CA GLY A 38 -20.18 13.78 -0.48
C GLY A 38 -20.47 15.12 -1.13
N ASP A 39 -20.82 16.12 -0.32
CA ASP A 39 -21.10 17.49 -0.77
C ASP A 39 -19.98 18.47 -0.39
N ARG A 40 -18.80 17.96 -0.01
CA ARG A 40 -17.67 18.77 0.43
C ARG A 40 -16.43 18.47 -0.40
N VAL A 41 -15.53 19.45 -0.44
CA VAL A 41 -14.21 19.29 -1.01
C VAL A 41 -13.25 19.12 0.16
N GLU A 42 -12.49 18.01 0.16
CA GLU A 42 -11.53 17.74 1.21
C GLU A 42 -10.15 17.53 0.63
N GLU A 43 -9.14 17.93 1.39
CA GLU A 43 -7.76 17.65 1.05
C GLU A 43 -7.47 16.18 1.27
N VAL A 44 -6.80 15.57 0.29
CA VAL A 44 -6.43 14.16 0.31
C VAL A 44 -4.91 14.06 0.19
N LYS A 45 -4.31 13.28 1.06
CA LYS A 45 -2.86 13.05 1.05
C LYS A 45 -2.57 11.60 0.76
N THR A 46 -1.58 11.37 -0.11
CA THR A 46 -1.03 10.04 -0.35
C THR A 46 0.09 9.82 0.65
N VAL A 47 -0.06 8.80 1.48
CA VAL A 47 0.82 8.57 2.63
C VAL A 47 1.39 7.16 2.54
N GLN A 48 2.67 7.04 2.84
CA GLN A 48 3.28 5.73 3.00
C GLN A 48 2.82 5.15 4.35
N VAL A 49 2.16 4.01 4.31
CA VAL A 49 1.61 3.38 5.51
C VAL A 49 2.38 2.14 5.93
N PHE A 50 3.20 1.58 5.05
CA PHE A 50 4.01 0.42 5.39
C PHE A 50 5.12 0.24 4.37
N GLU A 51 6.23 -0.35 4.81
CA GLU A 51 7.29 -0.79 3.91
C GLU A 51 7.95 -2.05 4.44
N PHE A 52 8.50 -2.83 3.53
CA PHE A 52 9.31 -4.01 3.87
C PHE A 52 10.28 -4.28 2.74
N THR A 53 11.26 -5.13 2.99
CA THR A 53 12.30 -5.44 2.00
C THR A 53 12.28 -6.91 1.63
N ILE A 54 12.59 -7.19 0.37
CA ILE A 54 12.78 -8.53 -0.16
C ILE A 54 14.20 -8.61 -0.69
N VAL A 55 14.87 -9.71 -0.41
CA VAL A 55 16.23 -9.93 -0.90
C VAL A 55 16.23 -10.05 -2.42
N ASP A 56 17.41 -9.87 -3.02
CA ASP A 56 17.58 -10.03 -4.46
C ASP A 56 17.12 -11.42 -4.90
N THR A 57 16.16 -11.44 -5.81
CA THR A 57 15.57 -12.66 -6.35
C THR A 57 14.98 -12.36 -7.71
N ASP A 58 14.84 -13.39 -8.54
CA ASP A 58 14.28 -13.25 -9.88
C ASP A 58 12.79 -12.91 -9.86
N ASP A 59 12.10 -13.22 -8.77
CA ASP A 59 10.65 -13.09 -8.71
C ASP A 59 10.21 -12.49 -7.38
N PRO A 60 10.54 -11.20 -7.14
CA PRO A 60 10.31 -10.59 -5.83
C PRO A 60 8.83 -10.50 -5.46
N ASP A 61 7.92 -10.34 -6.43
CA ASP A 61 6.49 -10.20 -6.13
C ASP A 61 5.92 -11.45 -5.46
N ILE A 62 6.42 -12.62 -5.79
CA ILE A 62 5.98 -13.85 -5.14
C ILE A 62 6.33 -13.85 -3.65
N TYR A 63 7.54 -13.40 -3.35
CA TYR A 63 7.99 -13.34 -1.95
C TYR A 63 7.35 -12.18 -1.19
N ALA A 64 6.87 -11.17 -1.90
CA ALA A 64 6.18 -10.04 -1.29
C ALA A 64 4.76 -10.39 -0.83
N ALA A 65 4.18 -11.47 -1.34
CA ALA A 65 2.79 -11.83 -1.04
C ALA A 65 2.55 -12.02 0.46
N ASP A 66 3.42 -12.76 1.16
CA ASP A 66 3.24 -13.01 2.59
C ASP A 66 3.31 -11.73 3.44
N PRO A 67 4.33 -10.87 3.30
CA PRO A 67 4.34 -9.60 4.03
C PRO A 67 3.13 -8.72 3.73
N LEU A 68 2.68 -8.68 2.48
CA LEU A 68 1.50 -7.89 2.10
C LEU A 68 0.24 -8.43 2.78
N MET A 69 0.05 -9.74 2.76
CA MET A 69 -1.11 -10.36 3.40
C MET A 69 -1.06 -10.19 4.92
N ASN A 70 0.12 -10.33 5.52
CA ASN A 70 0.27 -10.14 6.95
C ASN A 70 -0.04 -8.71 7.36
N TRP A 71 0.41 -7.74 6.56
CA TRP A 71 0.10 -6.34 6.85
C TRP A 71 -1.40 -6.08 6.74
N GLU A 72 -2.05 -6.60 5.70
CA GLU A 72 -3.50 -6.41 5.54
C GLU A 72 -4.27 -6.96 6.75
N ARG A 73 -3.82 -8.07 7.30
CA ARG A 73 -4.47 -8.70 8.45
C ARG A 73 -4.15 -8.03 9.78
N SER A 74 -3.12 -7.21 9.81
CA SER A 74 -2.74 -6.50 11.04
C SER A 74 -3.78 -5.44 11.39
N ALA A 75 -3.74 -4.97 12.65
CA ALA A 75 -4.64 -3.91 13.09
C ALA A 75 -4.44 -2.65 12.23
N ALA A 76 -3.19 -2.28 11.97
CA ALA A 76 -2.89 -1.12 11.15
C ALA A 76 -3.41 -1.29 9.72
N GLY A 77 -3.18 -2.46 9.11
CA GLY A 77 -3.65 -2.75 7.77
C GLY A 77 -5.17 -2.71 7.67
N GLN A 78 -5.86 -3.30 8.62
CA GLN A 78 -7.31 -3.29 8.65
C GLN A 78 -7.87 -1.88 8.79
N TRP A 79 -7.24 -1.07 9.62
CA TRP A 79 -7.64 0.32 9.76
C TRP A 79 -7.49 1.07 8.44
N VAL A 80 -6.36 0.90 7.76
CA VAL A 80 -6.11 1.57 6.47
C VAL A 80 -7.10 1.09 5.42
N MET A 81 -7.32 -0.22 5.32
CA MET A 81 -8.26 -0.76 4.34
C MET A 81 -9.68 -0.23 4.54
N SER A 82 -10.06 0.05 5.78
CA SER A 82 -11.39 0.56 6.10
C SER A 82 -11.52 2.06 5.94
N ASN A 83 -10.43 2.81 6.02
CA ASN A 83 -10.47 4.26 6.07
C ASN A 83 -9.87 4.97 4.87
N ALA A 84 -9.11 4.27 4.04
CA ALA A 84 -8.56 4.87 2.82
C ALA A 84 -9.67 5.14 1.81
N LEU A 85 -9.49 6.21 1.04
CA LEU A 85 -10.49 6.63 0.06
C LEU A 85 -10.54 5.71 -1.15
N GLU A 86 -9.42 5.09 -1.47
CA GLU A 86 -9.29 4.15 -2.58
C GLU A 86 -8.52 2.94 -2.06
N VAL A 87 -8.55 1.86 -2.83
CA VAL A 87 -7.75 0.69 -2.49
C VAL A 87 -6.29 1.09 -2.41
N PRO A 88 -5.60 0.79 -1.30
CA PRO A 88 -4.17 1.10 -1.20
C PRO A 88 -3.37 0.45 -2.32
N THR A 89 -2.30 1.10 -2.74
CA THR A 89 -1.43 0.58 -3.78
C THR A 89 -0.07 0.21 -3.21
N TRP A 90 0.58 -0.74 -3.85
CA TRP A 90 1.94 -1.14 -3.49
C TRP A 90 2.84 -1.03 -4.70
N HIS A 91 4.12 -0.79 -4.47
CA HIS A 91 5.09 -0.72 -5.56
C HIS A 91 6.48 -1.09 -5.05
N PRO A 92 7.25 -1.78 -5.89
CA PRO A 92 8.62 -2.13 -5.55
C PRO A 92 9.58 -1.04 -6.01
N ILE A 93 10.64 -0.85 -5.22
CA ILE A 93 11.76 0.00 -5.56
C ILE A 93 13.02 -0.83 -5.42
N GLN A 94 13.79 -0.97 -6.49
CA GLN A 94 15.04 -1.70 -6.41
C GLN A 94 16.07 -0.90 -5.64
N GLU A 95 16.76 -1.57 -4.70
CA GLU A 95 17.80 -0.95 -3.90
C GLU A 95 19.14 -1.09 -4.64
N PRO A 96 19.81 0.03 -5.01
CA PRO A 96 21.03 -0.05 -5.81
C PRO A 96 22.19 -0.77 -5.10
N MET A 97 22.23 -0.68 -3.76
CA MET A 97 23.36 -1.22 -3.00
C MET A 97 23.28 -2.72 -2.78
N THR A 98 22.07 -3.25 -2.65
CA THR A 98 21.88 -4.67 -2.31
C THR A 98 21.24 -5.46 -3.44
N TYR A 99 20.73 -4.76 -4.47
CA TYR A 99 19.94 -5.32 -5.56
C TYR A 99 18.67 -6.01 -5.07
N GLY A 100 18.32 -5.86 -3.81
CA GLY A 100 17.04 -6.30 -3.31
C GLY A 100 15.96 -5.28 -3.63
N TYR A 101 14.77 -5.49 -3.09
CA TYR A 101 13.62 -4.63 -3.37
C TYR A 101 13.01 -4.12 -2.07
N ARG A 102 12.67 -2.84 -2.07
CA ARG A 102 11.89 -2.24 -1.00
C ARG A 102 10.47 -2.06 -1.52
N TYR A 103 9.51 -2.66 -0.82
CA TYR A 103 8.10 -2.55 -1.18
C TYR A 103 7.45 -1.51 -0.29
N ILE A 104 6.75 -0.59 -0.91
CA ILE A 104 6.08 0.50 -0.21
C ILE A 104 4.58 0.39 -0.48
N ILE A 105 3.79 0.51 0.58
CA ILE A 105 2.34 0.59 0.48
C ILE A 105 1.93 2.03 0.75
N THR A 106 1.17 2.61 -0.16
CA THR A 106 0.64 3.95 0.00
C THR A 106 -0.88 3.92 0.02
N ALA A 107 -1.45 4.84 0.77
CA ALA A 107 -2.90 4.99 0.87
C ALA A 107 -3.28 6.45 0.81
N LYS A 108 -4.49 6.72 0.33
CA LYS A 108 -5.03 8.08 0.26
C LYS A 108 -5.94 8.31 1.45
N LEU A 109 -5.59 9.29 2.28
CA LEU A 109 -6.32 9.62 3.49
C LEU A 109 -6.73 11.09 3.47
N THR A 110 -7.90 11.37 4.02
CA THR A 110 -8.29 12.77 4.29
C THR A 110 -7.43 13.32 5.42
N GLY A 111 -7.42 14.64 5.58
CA GLY A 111 -6.67 15.27 6.68
C GLY A 111 -7.00 14.70 8.05
N PRO A 112 -8.30 14.61 8.45
CA PRO A 112 -8.65 14.01 9.74
C PRO A 112 -8.20 12.57 9.89
N LYS A 113 -8.32 11.77 8.83
CA LYS A 113 -7.89 10.37 8.87
C LYS A 113 -6.38 10.25 8.96
N LEU A 114 -5.64 11.13 8.29
CA LEU A 114 -4.19 11.15 8.42
C LEU A 114 -3.79 11.46 9.86
N THR A 115 -4.42 12.43 10.49
CA THR A 115 -4.15 12.76 11.89
C THR A 115 -4.39 11.54 12.78
N GLU A 116 -5.51 10.85 12.58
CA GLU A 116 -5.81 9.64 13.33
C GLU A 116 -4.78 8.55 13.09
N TRP A 117 -4.35 8.37 11.85
CA TRP A 117 -3.30 7.40 11.51
C TRP A 117 -2.01 7.69 12.26
N LEU A 118 -1.57 8.95 12.25
CA LEU A 118 -0.33 9.33 12.90
C LEU A 118 -0.40 9.12 14.41
N LEU A 119 -1.56 9.34 15.02
CA LEU A 119 -1.74 9.13 16.45
C LEU A 119 -1.78 7.65 16.83
N ARG A 120 -2.26 6.78 15.94
CA ARG A 120 -2.39 5.35 16.23
C ARG A 120 -1.16 4.55 15.84
N TYR A 121 -0.58 4.84 14.69
CA TYR A 121 0.42 3.98 14.05
C TYR A 121 1.63 4.74 13.52
N GLY A 122 1.57 6.03 13.53
CA GLY A 122 2.65 6.86 12.98
C GLY A 122 3.88 6.99 13.86
#